data_eafe59efdfe91b9dd85e5969481f763b
#
_entry.id   eafe59efdfe91b9dd85e5969481f763b
#
_cell.length_a   1.000
_cell.length_b   1.000
_cell.length_c   1.000
_cell.angle_alpha   90.00
_cell.angle_beta   90.00
_cell.angle_gamma   90.00
#
_symmetry.space_group_name_H-M   'P 1'
#
loop_
_entity.id
_entity.type
_entity.pdbx_description
1 polymer ?
#
loop_
_entity_poly.entity_id
_entity_poly.type
_entity_poly.pdbx_seq_one_letter_code
_entity_poly.pdbx_strand_id
1 'polypeptide(L)'
;TLGGKVVDQIALSQNSAETTRQMSRFLHFQAPHERRTDFDVIFLASGPPIGRQVKPLLKFFYAGDIPVFATAAIYSGMPQSQRLDSDLNQIIFCAAPWSLAKSNIEPLLYAQLKTASPEYFGRDSKYYALGIDAFHITQQLARLNQSPQQKLVGATGLLSLNSQRRIVRQLPCAQFRHRNIVLIDP
;
A
#
# COMPACT_ATOMS: atom_id res chain seq x y z
N THR A 1 -0.36 -20.73 -7.19
CA THR A 1 0.71 -20.14 -6.35
C THR A 1 1.74 -19.49 -7.26
N LEU A 2 2.12 -18.23 -6.98
CA LEU A 2 3.09 -17.48 -7.79
C LEU A 2 4.55 -17.86 -7.50
N GLY A 3 4.80 -18.96 -6.76
CA GLY A 3 6.13 -19.54 -6.57
C GLY A 3 7.08 -18.80 -5.61
N GLY A 4 6.63 -17.75 -4.94
CA GLY A 4 7.46 -17.05 -3.96
C GLY A 4 7.62 -17.84 -2.66
N LYS A 5 8.81 -17.73 -2.03
CA LYS A 5 9.12 -18.34 -0.73
C LYS A 5 9.49 -17.24 0.26
N VAL A 6 8.89 -17.27 1.46
CA VAL A 6 9.34 -16.43 2.57
C VAL A 6 10.61 -17.08 3.16
N VAL A 7 11.73 -16.37 3.01
CA VAL A 7 13.05 -16.83 3.50
C VAL A 7 13.21 -16.54 4.99
N ASP A 8 12.73 -15.37 5.43
CA ASP A 8 12.85 -14.92 6.80
C ASP A 8 11.82 -13.84 7.12
N GLN A 9 11.55 -13.60 8.41
CA GLN A 9 10.66 -12.55 8.87
C GLN A 9 11.10 -11.95 10.20
N ILE A 10 10.83 -10.68 10.40
CA ILE A 10 11.17 -9.95 11.62
C ILE A 10 10.05 -9.00 12.04
N ALA A 11 9.77 -8.93 13.33
CA ALA A 11 8.89 -7.92 13.91
C ALA A 11 9.74 -6.72 14.37
N LEU A 12 9.47 -5.55 13.78
CA LEU A 12 10.21 -4.33 14.08
C LEU A 12 9.62 -3.59 15.28
N SER A 13 10.49 -3.10 16.15
CA SER A 13 10.13 -2.22 17.25
C SER A 13 9.76 -0.83 16.76
N GLN A 14 9.00 -0.07 17.56
CA GLN A 14 8.80 1.36 17.33
C GLN A 14 9.98 2.21 17.80
N ASN A 15 10.87 1.65 18.63
CA ASN A 15 12.09 2.31 19.10
C ASN A 15 13.16 2.26 18.00
N SER A 16 13.63 3.43 17.55
CA SER A 16 14.55 3.50 16.42
C SER A 16 15.92 2.84 16.66
N ALA A 17 16.44 2.90 17.87
CA ALA A 17 17.71 2.23 18.22
C ALA A 17 17.56 0.71 18.18
N GLU A 18 16.42 0.18 18.62
CA GLU A 18 16.13 -1.25 18.53
C GLU A 18 15.87 -1.66 17.10
N THR A 19 15.11 -0.87 16.34
CA THR A 19 14.89 -1.12 14.89
C THR A 19 16.22 -1.20 14.14
N THR A 20 17.16 -0.32 14.44
CA THR A 20 18.51 -0.35 13.82
C THR A 20 19.23 -1.66 14.11
N ARG A 21 19.24 -2.10 15.38
CA ARG A 21 19.83 -3.39 15.78
C ARG A 21 19.15 -4.58 15.13
N GLN A 22 17.84 -4.56 15.09
CA GLN A 22 17.03 -5.61 14.44
C GLN A 22 17.32 -5.69 12.96
N MET A 23 17.37 -4.56 12.25
CA MET A 23 17.70 -4.53 10.82
C MET A 23 19.12 -5.01 10.52
N SER A 24 20.10 -4.63 11.34
CA SER A 24 21.49 -5.12 11.20
C SER A 24 21.55 -6.65 11.32
N ARG A 25 20.87 -7.23 12.32
CA ARG A 25 20.80 -8.70 12.50
C ARG A 25 20.05 -9.37 11.36
N PHE A 26 18.91 -8.83 10.95
CA PHE A 26 18.08 -9.37 9.87
C PHE A 26 18.82 -9.41 8.53
N LEU A 27 19.64 -8.40 8.24
CA LEU A 27 20.45 -8.33 7.04
C LEU A 27 21.77 -9.09 7.17
N HIS A 28 22.05 -9.72 8.32
CA HIS A 28 23.35 -10.35 8.65
C HIS A 28 24.52 -9.40 8.34
N PHE A 29 24.34 -8.10 8.63
CA PHE A 29 25.33 -7.09 8.29
C PHE A 29 26.64 -7.29 9.06
N GLN A 30 27.73 -7.45 8.33
CA GLN A 30 29.08 -7.48 8.83
C GLN A 30 29.92 -6.39 8.13
N ALA A 31 30.79 -5.74 8.88
CA ALA A 31 31.67 -4.74 8.28
C ALA A 31 32.85 -5.42 7.56
N PRO A 32 33.36 -4.83 6.45
CA PRO A 32 32.83 -3.75 5.66
C PRO A 32 31.97 -4.26 4.48
N HIS A 33 30.68 -3.94 4.50
CA HIS A 33 29.76 -4.11 3.34
C HIS A 33 29.20 -5.51 3.06
N GLU A 34 29.41 -6.48 3.94
CA GLU A 34 28.82 -7.80 3.79
C GLU A 34 27.40 -7.83 4.35
N ARG A 35 26.45 -8.30 3.53
CA ARG A 35 25.08 -8.57 3.89
C ARG A 35 24.59 -9.87 3.29
N ARG A 36 23.50 -10.42 3.83
CA ARG A 36 22.86 -11.59 3.20
C ARG A 36 22.31 -11.23 1.81
N THR A 37 22.36 -12.19 0.89
CA THR A 37 21.94 -12.03 -0.51
C THR A 37 20.98 -13.14 -0.95
N ASP A 38 20.39 -13.87 -0.01
CA ASP A 38 19.52 -15.02 -0.25
C ASP A 38 18.05 -14.65 -0.45
N PHE A 39 17.75 -13.36 -0.68
CA PHE A 39 16.41 -12.86 -0.97
C PHE A 39 16.45 -11.71 -2.00
N ASP A 40 15.37 -11.60 -2.77
CA ASP A 40 15.26 -10.67 -3.89
C ASP A 40 14.37 -9.47 -3.57
N VAL A 41 13.54 -9.54 -2.54
CA VAL A 41 12.51 -8.54 -2.23
C VAL A 41 12.20 -8.51 -0.75
N ILE A 42 11.82 -7.33 -0.26
CA ILE A 42 11.30 -7.13 1.10
C ILE A 42 9.82 -6.79 1.02
N PHE A 43 8.99 -7.52 1.77
CA PHE A 43 7.59 -7.16 1.99
C PHE A 43 7.42 -6.53 3.37
N LEU A 44 6.95 -5.28 3.41
CA LEU A 44 6.81 -4.48 4.63
C LEU A 44 5.34 -4.32 5.02
N ALA A 45 4.93 -5.00 6.09
CA ALA A 45 3.61 -4.86 6.68
C ALA A 45 3.65 -3.87 7.84
N SER A 46 3.71 -2.58 7.55
CA SER A 46 3.78 -1.53 8.58
C SER A 46 3.12 -0.22 8.15
N GLY A 47 2.90 0.67 9.13
CA GLY A 47 2.53 2.06 8.85
C GLY A 47 3.73 2.96 8.56
N PRO A 48 3.47 4.26 8.25
CA PRO A 48 4.51 5.22 7.87
C PRO A 48 5.65 5.39 8.89
N PRO A 49 5.40 5.41 10.21
CA PRO A 49 6.47 5.62 11.19
C PRO A 49 7.60 4.58 11.11
N ILE A 50 7.25 3.32 10.92
CA ILE A 50 8.24 2.23 10.75
C ILE A 50 8.84 2.28 9.34
N GLY A 51 8.01 2.48 8.32
CA GLY A 51 8.48 2.55 6.94
C GLY A 51 9.56 3.61 6.72
N ARG A 52 9.39 4.78 7.34
CA ARG A 52 10.36 5.89 7.31
C ARG A 52 11.69 5.56 7.99
N GLN A 53 11.74 4.56 8.86
CA GLN A 53 12.98 4.07 9.45
C GLN A 53 13.61 2.98 8.57
N VAL A 54 12.80 2.08 8.03
CA VAL A 54 13.28 0.90 7.30
C VAL A 54 14.05 1.29 6.04
N LYS A 55 13.50 2.15 5.17
CA LYS A 55 14.17 2.47 3.88
C LYS A 55 15.51 3.17 4.04
N PRO A 56 15.70 4.18 4.93
CA PRO A 56 17.00 4.72 5.23
C PRO A 56 17.98 3.69 5.83
N LEU A 57 17.49 2.79 6.71
CA LEU A 57 18.34 1.74 7.31
C LEU A 57 18.79 0.72 6.25
N LEU A 58 17.93 0.34 5.30
CA LEU A 58 18.33 -0.51 4.17
C LEU A 58 19.47 0.15 3.38
N LYS A 59 19.37 1.45 3.12
CA LYS A 59 20.43 2.21 2.48
C LYS A 59 21.72 2.21 3.29
N PHE A 60 21.60 2.43 4.59
CA PHE A 60 22.74 2.47 5.52
C PHE A 60 23.47 1.11 5.58
N PHE A 61 22.74 0.01 5.53
CA PHE A 61 23.27 -1.36 5.52
C PHE A 61 23.52 -1.92 4.11
N TYR A 62 23.72 -1.05 3.12
CA TYR A 62 24.03 -1.43 1.73
C TYR A 62 22.99 -2.34 1.05
N ALA A 63 21.73 -2.28 1.51
CA ALA A 63 20.59 -3.02 0.96
C ALA A 63 19.57 -2.08 0.29
N GLY A 64 19.99 -0.87 -0.08
CA GLY A 64 19.11 0.14 -0.67
C GLY A 64 18.62 -0.19 -2.08
N ASP A 65 19.30 -1.08 -2.78
CA ASP A 65 18.98 -1.63 -4.09
C ASP A 65 17.82 -2.62 -4.07
N ILE A 66 17.54 -3.26 -2.91
CA ILE A 66 16.48 -4.25 -2.79
C ILE A 66 15.11 -3.59 -2.91
N PRO A 67 14.24 -4.08 -3.82
CA PRO A 67 12.88 -3.62 -3.93
C PRO A 67 12.09 -3.84 -2.63
N VAL A 68 11.34 -2.83 -2.22
CA VAL A 68 10.47 -2.91 -1.04
C VAL A 68 9.02 -2.76 -1.48
N PHE A 69 8.22 -3.78 -1.24
CA PHE A 69 6.78 -3.75 -1.38
C PHE A 69 6.14 -3.60 -0.01
N ALA A 70 5.08 -2.82 0.07
CA ALA A 70 4.39 -2.59 1.34
C ALA A 70 2.87 -2.77 1.23
N THR A 71 2.23 -2.97 2.37
CA THR A 71 0.77 -2.90 2.47
C THR A 71 0.27 -1.47 2.29
N ALA A 72 -1.02 -1.29 1.97
CA ALA A 72 -1.67 0.04 1.89
C ALA A 72 -1.51 0.88 3.18
N ALA A 73 -1.24 0.24 4.31
CA ALA A 73 -1.04 0.92 5.59
C ALA A 73 0.17 1.86 5.61
N ILE A 74 1.13 1.67 4.69
CA ILE A 74 2.31 2.54 4.54
C ILE A 74 1.95 3.96 4.11
N TYR A 75 0.80 4.16 3.48
CA TYR A 75 0.36 5.44 2.96
C TYR A 75 -0.75 6.03 3.82
N SER A 76 -0.52 7.20 4.41
CA SER A 76 -1.50 7.88 5.26
C SER A 76 -2.53 8.70 4.48
N GLY A 77 -2.22 9.08 3.25
CA GLY A 77 -3.05 9.99 2.45
C GLY A 77 -3.11 11.44 2.97
N MET A 78 -2.39 11.75 4.04
CA MET A 78 -2.43 13.07 4.68
C MET A 78 -1.41 14.04 4.08
N PRO A 79 -1.80 15.27 3.71
CA PRO A 79 -0.88 16.27 3.16
C PRO A 79 0.29 16.61 4.10
N GLN A 80 0.05 16.59 5.42
CA GLN A 80 1.09 16.89 6.41
C GLN A 80 2.20 15.84 6.45
N SER A 81 1.92 14.61 6.03
CA SER A 81 2.91 13.52 6.01
C SER A 81 3.86 13.60 4.82
N GLN A 82 3.50 14.32 3.75
CA GLN A 82 4.28 14.38 2.50
C GLN A 82 5.73 14.85 2.70
N ARG A 83 5.99 15.74 3.67
CA ARG A 83 7.35 16.18 3.98
C ARG A 83 8.23 15.06 4.50
N LEU A 84 7.63 14.13 5.25
CA LEU A 84 8.32 12.99 5.86
C LEU A 84 8.34 11.77 4.94
N ASP A 85 7.52 11.76 3.90
CA ASP A 85 7.39 10.62 2.97
C ASP A 85 8.59 10.51 2.01
N SER A 86 9.52 11.48 2.02
CA SER A 86 10.81 11.33 1.34
C SER A 86 11.60 10.10 1.80
N ASP A 87 11.42 9.69 3.06
CA ASP A 87 12.08 8.51 3.63
C ASP A 87 11.44 7.19 3.18
N LEU A 88 10.27 7.26 2.55
CA LEU A 88 9.59 6.12 1.92
C LEU A 88 9.96 5.95 0.44
N ASN A 89 10.85 6.79 -0.08
CA ASN A 89 11.18 6.82 -1.51
C ASN A 89 11.48 5.42 -2.07
N GLN A 90 10.92 5.11 -3.25
CA GLN A 90 10.99 3.84 -3.96
C GLN A 90 10.19 2.67 -3.35
N ILE A 91 9.51 2.84 -2.22
CA ILE A 91 8.60 1.80 -1.72
C ILE A 91 7.37 1.73 -2.66
N ILE A 92 7.01 0.51 -3.03
CA ILE A 92 5.85 0.19 -3.86
C ILE A 92 4.74 -0.32 -2.96
N PHE A 93 3.52 0.13 -3.20
CA PHE A 93 2.33 -0.34 -2.47
C PHE A 93 1.09 -0.26 -3.34
N CYS A 94 0.08 -1.07 -3.04
CA CYS A 94 -1.21 -1.03 -3.72
C CYS A 94 -2.29 -0.60 -2.72
N ALA A 95 -3.13 0.34 -3.12
CA ALA A 95 -4.17 0.90 -2.26
C ALA A 95 -5.45 1.23 -3.04
N ALA A 96 -6.53 1.48 -2.32
CA ALA A 96 -7.79 1.88 -2.94
C ALA A 96 -7.63 3.19 -3.74
N PRO A 97 -8.20 3.28 -4.96
CA PRO A 97 -8.17 4.51 -5.77
C PRO A 97 -8.63 5.73 -5.00
N TRP A 98 -9.64 5.57 -4.16
CA TRP A 98 -10.15 6.61 -3.27
C TRP A 98 -9.05 7.18 -2.36
N SER A 99 -8.26 6.32 -1.74
CA SER A 99 -7.16 6.74 -0.86
C SER A 99 -6.02 7.41 -1.61
N LEU A 100 -5.80 7.02 -2.88
CA LEU A 100 -4.76 7.59 -3.75
C LEU A 100 -5.18 8.93 -4.39
N ALA A 101 -6.38 9.45 -4.09
CA ALA A 101 -6.98 10.62 -4.74
C ALA A 101 -7.04 10.48 -6.28
N LYS A 102 -7.16 9.25 -6.76
CA LYS A 102 -7.23 8.88 -8.19
C LYS A 102 -8.53 8.16 -8.53
N SER A 103 -9.56 8.35 -7.70
CA SER A 103 -10.86 7.76 -7.97
C SER A 103 -11.48 8.40 -9.21
N ASN A 104 -11.69 7.59 -10.23
CA ASN A 104 -12.49 7.97 -11.41
C ASN A 104 -13.99 7.76 -11.18
N ILE A 105 -14.36 7.32 -9.96
CA ILE A 105 -15.74 7.12 -9.57
C ILE A 105 -16.26 8.39 -8.98
N GLU A 106 -17.26 8.92 -9.64
CA GLU A 106 -17.95 10.12 -9.21
C GLU A 106 -17.00 11.21 -8.71
N PRO A 107 -16.15 11.78 -9.60
CA PRO A 107 -15.20 12.83 -9.20
C PRO A 107 -15.90 13.99 -8.47
N LEU A 108 -17.17 14.24 -8.82
CA LEU A 108 -17.99 15.26 -8.21
C LEU A 108 -18.34 14.90 -6.75
N LEU A 109 -18.76 13.66 -6.49
CA LEU A 109 -19.04 13.17 -5.13
C LEU A 109 -17.78 13.21 -4.26
N TYR A 110 -16.63 12.77 -4.82
CA TYR A 110 -15.34 12.85 -4.13
C TYR A 110 -15.01 14.29 -3.73
N ALA A 111 -15.14 15.24 -4.65
CA ALA A 111 -14.86 16.65 -4.40
C ALA A 111 -15.82 17.26 -3.38
N GLN A 112 -17.12 16.96 -3.48
CA GLN A 112 -18.15 17.42 -2.54
C GLN A 112 -17.90 16.90 -1.14
N LEU A 113 -17.63 15.61 -0.98
CA LEU A 113 -17.34 14.99 0.31
C LEU A 113 -16.04 15.55 0.91
N LYS A 114 -15.02 15.77 0.09
CA LYS A 114 -13.75 16.35 0.54
C LYS A 114 -13.93 17.77 1.09
N THR A 115 -14.84 18.53 0.51
CA THR A 115 -15.13 19.91 0.95
C THR A 115 -16.06 19.93 2.16
N ALA A 116 -17.11 19.11 2.15
CA ALA A 116 -18.13 19.11 3.19
C ALA A 116 -17.67 18.40 4.48
N SER A 117 -16.81 17.42 4.36
CA SER A 117 -16.43 16.54 5.48
C SER A 117 -14.97 16.07 5.32
N PRO A 118 -14.00 17.01 5.43
CA PRO A 118 -12.58 16.71 5.25
C PRO A 118 -12.04 15.65 6.23
N GLU A 119 -12.71 15.47 7.36
CA GLU A 119 -12.39 14.43 8.35
C GLU A 119 -12.53 13.01 7.80
N TYR A 120 -13.34 12.80 6.76
CA TYR A 120 -13.50 11.48 6.09
C TYR A 120 -12.36 11.16 5.12
N PHE A 121 -11.47 12.11 4.90
CA PHE A 121 -10.29 11.97 4.06
C PHE A 121 -9.03 11.88 4.93
N GLY A 122 -8.44 10.72 4.99
CA GLY A 122 -7.30 10.42 5.83
C GLY A 122 -7.24 8.94 6.14
N ARG A 123 -6.82 8.60 7.33
CA ARG A 123 -6.63 7.20 7.75
C ARG A 123 -7.87 6.32 7.49
N ASP A 124 -9.06 6.85 7.71
CA ASP A 124 -10.32 6.12 7.68
C ASP A 124 -11.08 6.23 6.35
N SER A 125 -10.54 6.98 5.39
CA SER A 125 -11.15 7.18 4.06
C SER A 125 -11.46 5.86 3.33
N LYS A 126 -10.70 4.81 3.59
CA LYS A 126 -10.93 3.45 3.06
C LYS A 126 -12.27 2.84 3.47
N TYR A 127 -12.80 3.21 4.66
CA TYR A 127 -14.08 2.68 5.14
C TYR A 127 -15.25 3.35 4.42
N TYR A 128 -15.13 4.64 4.09
CA TYR A 128 -16.12 5.33 3.25
C TYR A 128 -16.15 4.74 1.85
N ALA A 129 -14.97 4.52 1.27
CA ALA A 129 -14.86 3.86 -0.03
C ALA A 129 -15.51 2.45 -0.02
N LEU A 130 -15.34 1.68 1.06
CA LEU A 130 -16.01 0.40 1.22
C LEU A 130 -17.53 0.52 1.29
N GLY A 131 -18.06 1.53 1.99
CA GLY A 131 -19.49 1.80 2.07
C GLY A 131 -20.09 2.17 0.71
N ILE A 132 -19.40 3.03 -0.06
CA ILE A 132 -19.80 3.40 -1.43
C ILE A 132 -19.87 2.15 -2.31
N ASP A 133 -18.84 1.31 -2.28
CA ASP A 133 -18.79 0.09 -3.09
C ASP A 133 -19.85 -0.93 -2.65
N ALA A 134 -20.09 -1.08 -1.34
CA ALA A 134 -21.13 -1.96 -0.84
C ALA A 134 -22.51 -1.56 -1.39
N PHE A 135 -22.82 -0.26 -1.40
CA PHE A 135 -24.06 0.26 -1.99
C PHE A 135 -24.14 -0.03 -3.50
N HIS A 136 -23.08 0.28 -4.26
CA HIS A 136 -23.06 0.04 -5.71
C HIS A 136 -23.13 -1.45 -6.06
N ILE A 137 -22.44 -2.32 -5.30
CA ILE A 137 -22.49 -3.76 -5.51
C ILE A 137 -23.93 -4.30 -5.33
N THR A 138 -24.65 -3.85 -4.30
CA THR A 138 -26.02 -4.33 -4.09
C THR A 138 -26.93 -4.05 -5.27
N GLN A 139 -26.78 -2.89 -5.91
CA GLN A 139 -27.54 -2.52 -7.11
C GLN A 139 -27.12 -3.31 -8.35
N GLN A 140 -25.87 -3.74 -8.43
CA GLN A 140 -25.28 -4.41 -9.59
C GLN A 140 -25.14 -5.94 -9.40
N LEU A 141 -25.56 -6.49 -8.25
CA LEU A 141 -25.28 -7.87 -7.88
C LEU A 141 -25.85 -8.89 -8.87
N ALA A 142 -27.09 -8.67 -9.35
CA ALA A 142 -27.71 -9.54 -10.34
C ALA A 142 -26.89 -9.58 -11.64
N ARG A 143 -26.40 -8.44 -12.09
CA ARG A 143 -25.59 -8.29 -13.29
C ARG A 143 -24.22 -8.96 -13.13
N LEU A 144 -23.54 -8.73 -12.00
CA LEU A 144 -22.27 -9.37 -11.69
C LEU A 144 -22.38 -10.89 -11.61
N ASN A 145 -23.51 -11.41 -11.11
CA ASN A 145 -23.75 -12.85 -11.01
C ASN A 145 -24.02 -13.51 -12.37
N GLN A 146 -24.63 -12.78 -13.30
CA GLN A 146 -24.91 -13.27 -14.67
C GLN A 146 -23.68 -13.30 -15.57
N SER A 147 -22.70 -12.44 -15.31
CA SER A 147 -21.50 -12.31 -16.13
C SER A 147 -20.25 -12.23 -15.24
N PRO A 148 -19.64 -13.39 -14.88
CA PRO A 148 -18.47 -13.43 -13.98
C PRO A 148 -17.25 -12.64 -14.49
N GLN A 149 -17.18 -12.39 -15.80
CA GLN A 149 -16.12 -11.58 -16.40
C GLN A 149 -16.37 -10.07 -16.28
N GLN A 150 -17.56 -9.68 -15.85
CA GLN A 150 -17.92 -8.29 -15.73
C GLN A 150 -17.23 -7.68 -14.52
N LYS A 151 -16.61 -6.51 -14.75
CA LYS A 151 -15.94 -5.74 -13.71
C LYS A 151 -16.74 -4.47 -13.43
N LEU A 152 -16.81 -4.13 -12.15
CA LEU A 152 -17.39 -2.87 -11.68
C LEU A 152 -16.24 -1.99 -11.20
N VAL A 153 -16.16 -0.78 -11.76
CA VAL A 153 -15.21 0.22 -11.26
C VAL A 153 -15.72 0.72 -9.90
N GLY A 154 -15.02 0.42 -8.82
CA GLY A 154 -15.37 0.75 -7.45
C GLY A 154 -14.42 1.78 -6.83
N ALA A 155 -14.86 2.45 -5.77
CA ALA A 155 -14.04 3.38 -4.98
C ALA A 155 -12.84 2.68 -4.33
N THR A 156 -12.97 1.37 -4.06
CA THR A 156 -11.88 0.57 -3.50
C THR A 156 -11.04 -0.16 -4.55
N GLY A 157 -11.39 -0.11 -5.83
CA GLY A 157 -10.67 -0.79 -6.90
C GLY A 157 -11.57 -1.32 -7.99
N LEU A 158 -11.02 -2.13 -8.87
CA LEU A 158 -11.79 -2.82 -9.88
C LEU A 158 -12.37 -4.11 -9.28
N LEU A 159 -13.70 -4.16 -9.16
CA LEU A 159 -14.43 -5.20 -8.46
C LEU A 159 -14.95 -6.25 -9.45
N SER A 160 -14.89 -7.50 -9.07
CA SER A 160 -15.47 -8.62 -9.80
C SER A 160 -15.99 -9.68 -8.84
N LEU A 161 -16.87 -10.55 -9.32
CA LEU A 161 -17.38 -11.68 -8.56
C LEU A 161 -16.65 -12.96 -9.02
N ASN A 162 -16.03 -13.68 -8.07
CA ASN A 162 -15.39 -14.95 -8.39
C ASN A 162 -16.39 -16.11 -8.40
N SER A 163 -15.95 -17.31 -8.78
CA SER A 163 -16.76 -18.53 -8.81
C SER A 163 -17.33 -18.95 -7.45
N GLN A 164 -16.73 -18.50 -6.36
CA GLN A 164 -17.20 -18.72 -5.00
C GLN A 164 -18.17 -17.63 -4.51
N ARG A 165 -18.65 -16.76 -5.41
CA ARG A 165 -19.51 -15.61 -5.12
C ARG A 165 -18.91 -14.62 -4.11
N ARG A 166 -17.59 -14.48 -4.12
CA ARG A 166 -16.87 -13.48 -3.32
C ARG A 166 -16.46 -12.32 -4.21
N ILE A 167 -16.58 -11.10 -3.68
CA ILE A 167 -16.05 -9.91 -4.35
C ILE A 167 -14.52 -9.95 -4.30
N VAL A 168 -13.93 -9.99 -5.47
CA VAL A 168 -12.49 -9.82 -5.68
C VAL A 168 -12.22 -8.38 -6.07
N ARG A 169 -11.13 -7.84 -5.56
CA ARG A 169 -10.74 -6.45 -5.74
C ARG A 169 -9.35 -6.36 -6.32
N GLN A 170 -9.23 -5.74 -7.48
CA GLN A 170 -7.95 -5.40 -8.08
C GLN A 170 -7.61 -3.95 -7.72
N LEU A 171 -6.50 -3.76 -7.02
CA LEU A 171 -6.03 -2.46 -6.56
C LEU A 171 -5.04 -1.88 -7.58
N PRO A 172 -5.05 -0.57 -7.83
CA PRO A 172 -3.93 0.11 -8.45
C PRO A 172 -2.73 0.14 -7.50
N CYS A 173 -1.55 0.10 -8.08
CA CYS A 173 -0.32 0.23 -7.32
C CYS A 173 0.34 1.59 -7.56
N ALA A 174 1.07 2.05 -6.56
CA ALA A 174 1.80 3.30 -6.58
C ALA A 174 3.19 3.12 -5.99
N GLN A 175 4.09 4.01 -6.35
CA GLN A 175 5.43 4.11 -5.81
C GLN A 175 5.64 5.48 -5.20
N PHE A 176 6.27 5.52 -4.03
CA PHE A 176 6.77 6.79 -3.50
C PHE A 176 7.94 7.29 -4.37
N ARG A 177 7.79 8.51 -4.89
CA ARG A 177 8.84 9.22 -5.62
C ARG A 177 9.06 10.58 -5.00
N HIS A 178 10.14 10.71 -4.27
CA HIS A 178 10.45 11.87 -3.43
C HIS A 178 9.36 12.08 -2.36
N ARG A 179 8.54 13.12 -2.51
CA ARG A 179 7.45 13.49 -1.57
C ARG A 179 6.06 13.14 -2.09
N ASN A 180 5.98 12.58 -3.30
CA ASN A 180 4.74 12.27 -3.98
C ASN A 180 4.59 10.77 -4.20
N ILE A 181 3.39 10.36 -4.55
CA ILE A 181 3.14 9.03 -5.08
C ILE A 181 2.90 9.11 -6.58
N VAL A 182 3.42 8.14 -7.32
CA VAL A 182 3.21 7.97 -8.75
C VAL A 182 2.57 6.61 -8.96
N LEU A 183 1.45 6.58 -9.69
CA LEU A 183 0.87 5.30 -10.09
C LEU A 183 1.86 4.55 -10.98
N ILE A 184 1.92 3.26 -10.78
CA ILE A 184 2.66 2.33 -11.63
C ILE A 184 1.65 1.41 -12.30
N ASP A 185 1.80 1.28 -13.62
CA ASP A 185 1.02 0.29 -14.35
C ASP A 185 1.50 -1.11 -13.95
N PRO A 186 0.56 -2.07 -13.77
CA PRO A 186 0.89 -3.45 -13.41
C PRO A 186 1.61 -4.20 -14.50
#